data_a9ef8d4ade6030b5fa7cd29d33178ec4
#
_entry.id   a9ef8d4ade6030b5fa7cd29d33178ec4
#
_cell.length_a   1.000
_cell.length_b   1.000
_cell.length_c   1.000
_cell.angle_alpha   90.00
_cell.angle_beta   90.00
_cell.angle_gamma   90.00
#
_symmetry.space_group_name_H-M   'P 1'
#
loop_
_entity.id
_entity.type
_entity.pdbx_description
1 polymer ?
#
loop_
_entity_poly.entity_id
_entity_poly.type
_entity_poly.pdbx_seq_one_letter_code
_entity_poly.pdbx_strand_id
1 'polypeptide(L)'
;MKISSLGLLLLVALSAAWVVAQETLPGGAPARPGAPPAQAAPAAEPPTDARHYSYALGLDLGTSFRHDKLPLDVESVMAGVRDGLEGKDPKFSLDLCGAAMERLSEERMAAMQRRNKEYLVENAKAEGVQTTPSGLQYKVLKSGDGATPTAEDTVKVHYRGQLVDGTVFDESYGGDPASLQLSGPQGVIPGWVEALEQMKVGDKWQLVIPSSLAYGERGFPGAIPPSTTLIYELELLGIEGK
;
A
#
# COMPACT_ATOMS: atom_id res chain seq x y z
N MET A 1 -15.94 -31.76 28.96
CA MET A 1 -15.65 -31.62 27.52
C MET A 1 -14.72 -30.40 27.39
N LYS A 2 -13.47 -30.61 26.99
CA LYS A 2 -12.43 -29.55 26.92
C LYS A 2 -12.65 -28.74 25.64
N ILE A 3 -12.93 -27.46 25.79
CA ILE A 3 -12.96 -26.51 24.65
C ILE A 3 -11.55 -25.95 24.49
N SER A 4 -10.90 -26.30 23.39
CA SER A 4 -9.57 -25.83 23.03
C SER A 4 -9.64 -24.37 22.61
N SER A 5 -8.88 -23.53 23.29
CA SER A 5 -8.62 -22.14 22.92
C SER A 5 -7.88 -22.09 21.59
N LEU A 6 -8.51 -21.66 20.52
CA LEU A 6 -7.81 -21.28 19.29
C LEU A 6 -7.34 -19.83 19.47
N GLY A 7 -6.08 -19.67 19.89
CA GLY A 7 -5.43 -18.38 19.96
C GLY A 7 -5.14 -17.86 18.55
N LEU A 8 -5.79 -16.78 18.19
CA LEU A 8 -5.49 -16.00 16.98
C LEU A 8 -4.19 -15.23 17.23
N LEU A 9 -3.06 -15.79 16.80
CA LEU A 9 -1.75 -15.14 16.79
C LEU A 9 -1.73 -14.13 15.64
N LEU A 10 -1.96 -12.85 15.98
CA LEU A 10 -1.63 -11.72 15.12
C LEU A 10 -0.11 -11.56 15.15
N LEU A 11 0.59 -12.14 14.18
CA LEU A 11 1.99 -11.86 13.91
C LEU A 11 2.06 -10.48 13.22
N VAL A 12 2.28 -9.45 14.01
CA VAL A 12 2.71 -8.13 13.51
C VAL A 12 4.18 -8.28 13.12
N ALA A 13 4.44 -8.43 11.83
CA ALA A 13 5.79 -8.32 11.31
C ALA A 13 6.22 -6.85 11.35
N LEU A 14 7.00 -6.49 12.35
CA LEU A 14 7.70 -5.21 12.42
C LEU A 14 8.85 -5.23 11.40
N SER A 15 8.64 -4.65 10.23
CA SER A 15 9.73 -4.21 9.36
C SER A 15 9.89 -2.70 9.51
N ALA A 16 10.69 -2.30 10.49
CA ALA A 16 11.12 -0.92 10.64
C ALA A 16 12.26 -0.63 9.65
N ALA A 17 11.94 -0.08 8.47
CA ALA A 17 12.91 0.60 7.63
C ALA A 17 12.64 2.11 7.71
N TRP A 18 13.29 2.78 8.66
CA TRP A 18 13.36 4.24 8.68
C TRP A 18 14.40 4.69 7.66
N VAL A 19 13.96 5.08 6.47
CA VAL A 19 14.77 5.87 5.55
C VAL A 19 14.45 7.33 5.82
N VAL A 20 15.39 8.01 6.47
CA VAL A 20 15.37 9.48 6.58
C VAL A 20 15.74 10.04 5.21
N ALA A 21 14.75 10.53 4.48
CA ALA A 21 14.99 11.34 3.29
C ALA A 21 15.54 12.69 3.72
N GLN A 22 16.79 12.96 3.39
CA GLN A 22 17.36 14.31 3.46
C GLN A 22 16.85 15.12 2.26
N GLU A 23 15.90 16.00 2.50
CA GLU A 23 15.54 17.05 1.55
C GLU A 23 16.69 18.06 1.47
N THR A 24 17.36 18.12 0.31
CA THR A 24 18.29 19.20 -0.03
C THR A 24 17.51 20.37 -0.59
N LEU A 25 17.37 21.44 0.18
CA LEU A 25 16.90 22.72 -0.29
C LEU A 25 17.98 23.42 -1.14
N PRO A 26 17.67 23.95 -2.33
CA PRO A 26 18.59 24.76 -3.08
C PRO A 26 18.59 26.21 -2.57
N GLY A 27 19.73 26.72 -2.14
CA GLY A 27 19.91 28.14 -1.79
C GLY A 27 20.78 28.38 -0.57
N GLY A 28 21.99 27.85 -0.54
CA GLY A 28 23.00 28.17 0.48
C GLY A 28 23.88 29.35 0.08
N ALA A 29 23.91 30.39 0.90
CA ALA A 29 24.90 31.45 0.84
C ALA A 29 26.30 30.88 1.10
N PRO A 30 27.42 31.51 0.59
CA PRO A 30 28.76 30.97 0.72
C PRO A 30 29.19 30.90 2.18
N ALA A 31 29.71 29.73 2.58
CA ALA A 31 30.19 29.45 3.91
C ALA A 31 31.42 30.36 4.25
N ARG A 32 31.43 30.95 5.46
CA ARG A 32 32.56 31.61 6.02
C ARG A 32 33.68 30.58 6.28
N PRO A 33 34.93 30.84 5.87
CA PRO A 33 36.04 29.96 6.18
C PRO A 33 36.38 30.09 7.67
N GLY A 34 36.35 28.97 8.39
CA GLY A 34 36.88 28.90 9.75
C GLY A 34 35.96 28.36 10.85
N ALA A 35 34.72 27.88 10.56
CA ALA A 35 33.93 27.18 11.55
C ALA A 35 34.31 25.68 11.57
N PRO A 36 34.60 25.10 12.75
CA PRO A 36 34.76 23.63 12.83
C PRO A 36 33.47 22.93 12.38
N PRO A 37 33.54 21.74 11.75
CA PRO A 37 32.35 21.01 11.36
C PRO A 37 31.49 20.80 12.60
N ALA A 38 30.22 21.19 12.50
CA ALA A 38 29.24 20.91 13.54
C ALA A 38 29.23 19.40 13.76
N GLN A 39 29.73 18.96 14.91
CA GLN A 39 29.59 17.59 15.34
C GLN A 39 28.10 17.29 15.37
N ALA A 40 27.65 16.36 14.54
CA ALA A 40 26.32 15.81 14.65
C ALA A 40 26.14 15.34 16.10
N ALA A 41 25.12 15.85 16.77
CA ALA A 41 24.78 15.37 18.10
C ALA A 41 24.65 13.84 18.02
N PRO A 42 25.21 13.09 18.99
CA PRO A 42 25.08 11.64 19.01
C PRO A 42 23.58 11.32 18.90
N ALA A 43 23.21 10.42 17.99
CA ALA A 43 21.85 9.96 17.87
C ALA A 43 21.39 9.50 19.26
N ALA A 44 20.33 10.11 19.77
CA ALA A 44 19.79 9.74 21.08
C ALA A 44 19.52 8.25 21.06
N GLU A 45 20.01 7.52 22.08
CA GLU A 45 19.70 6.11 22.23
C GLU A 45 18.18 5.92 22.17
N PRO A 46 17.66 4.89 21.48
CA PRO A 46 16.23 4.68 21.39
C PRO A 46 15.66 4.56 22.81
N PRO A 47 14.58 5.29 23.11
CA PRO A 47 13.99 5.26 24.45
C PRO A 47 13.53 3.85 24.78
N THR A 48 14.02 3.29 25.89
CA THR A 48 13.78 1.90 26.33
C THR A 48 12.74 1.79 27.44
N ASP A 49 12.15 2.90 27.88
CA ASP A 49 11.17 2.88 28.98
C ASP A 49 9.74 2.53 28.47
N ALA A 50 8.96 1.95 29.37
CA ALA A 50 7.60 1.48 29.06
C ALA A 50 6.68 2.59 28.53
N ARG A 51 6.90 3.85 28.89
CA ARG A 51 6.07 4.98 28.46
C ARG A 51 6.25 5.27 26.98
N HIS A 52 7.49 5.22 26.48
CA HIS A 52 7.80 5.52 25.08
C HIS A 52 7.21 4.48 24.14
N TYR A 53 7.45 3.18 24.39
CA TYR A 53 6.89 2.16 23.50
C TYR A 53 5.38 2.00 23.64
N SER A 54 4.79 2.26 24.82
CA SER A 54 3.33 2.28 24.99
C SER A 54 2.69 3.43 24.21
N TYR A 55 3.31 4.63 24.27
CA TYR A 55 2.85 5.76 23.47
C TYR A 55 3.00 5.50 21.98
N ALA A 56 4.12 4.94 21.53
CA ALA A 56 4.35 4.59 20.14
C ALA A 56 3.29 3.58 19.62
N LEU A 57 2.96 2.57 20.42
CA LEU A 57 1.90 1.61 20.11
C LEU A 57 0.53 2.28 19.96
N GLY A 58 0.20 3.18 20.89
CA GLY A 58 -1.04 3.96 20.82
C GLY A 58 -1.10 4.89 19.63
N LEU A 59 0.02 5.52 19.27
CA LEU A 59 0.14 6.41 18.11
C LEU A 59 -0.05 5.63 16.80
N ASP A 60 0.57 4.46 16.68
CA ASP A 60 0.45 3.59 15.52
C ASP A 60 -1.01 3.13 15.33
N LEU A 61 -1.65 2.65 16.40
CA LEU A 61 -3.06 2.26 16.39
C LEU A 61 -3.98 3.43 16.01
N GLY A 62 -3.78 4.61 16.60
CA GLY A 62 -4.55 5.81 16.32
C GLY A 62 -4.34 6.31 14.88
N THR A 63 -3.13 6.18 14.35
CA THR A 63 -2.81 6.52 12.96
C THR A 63 -3.52 5.59 11.99
N SER A 64 -3.55 4.29 12.27
CA SER A 64 -4.30 3.30 11.49
C SER A 64 -5.80 3.63 11.47
N PHE A 65 -6.40 3.91 12.63
CA PHE A 65 -7.82 4.28 12.71
C PHE A 65 -8.16 5.55 11.94
N ARG A 66 -7.28 6.57 12.01
CA ARG A 66 -7.43 7.81 11.25
C ARG A 66 -7.33 7.56 9.74
N HIS A 67 -6.38 6.74 9.31
CA HIS A 67 -6.22 6.35 7.91
C HIS A 67 -7.50 5.67 7.38
N ASP A 68 -8.06 4.77 8.16
CA ASP A 68 -9.28 4.05 7.84
C ASP A 68 -10.55 4.91 7.94
N LYS A 69 -10.43 6.16 8.45
CA LYS A 69 -11.55 7.09 8.69
C LYS A 69 -12.69 6.47 9.49
N LEU A 70 -12.34 5.67 10.50
CA LEU A 70 -13.31 5.01 11.35
C LEU A 70 -13.98 6.01 12.29
N PRO A 71 -15.33 6.01 12.41
CA PRO A 71 -16.06 6.83 13.36
C PRO A 71 -15.99 6.20 14.77
N LEU A 72 -14.81 6.24 15.38
CA LEU A 72 -14.59 5.61 16.69
C LEU A 72 -14.74 6.62 17.83
N ASP A 73 -15.35 6.16 18.93
CA ASP A 73 -15.28 6.82 20.22
C ASP A 73 -13.98 6.43 20.93
N VAL A 74 -13.07 7.42 21.02
CA VAL A 74 -11.71 7.20 21.56
C VAL A 74 -11.74 6.74 23.00
N GLU A 75 -12.67 7.27 23.82
CA GLU A 75 -12.78 6.91 25.23
C GLU A 75 -13.22 5.45 25.38
N SER A 76 -14.14 4.97 24.55
CA SER A 76 -14.55 3.57 24.53
C SER A 76 -13.42 2.64 24.08
N VAL A 77 -12.62 3.03 23.09
CA VAL A 77 -11.44 2.27 22.67
C VAL A 77 -10.46 2.14 23.82
N MET A 78 -10.13 3.27 24.48
CA MET A 78 -9.19 3.29 25.61
C MET A 78 -9.72 2.52 26.82
N ALA A 79 -11.04 2.55 27.07
CA ALA A 79 -11.66 1.75 28.10
C ALA A 79 -11.53 0.24 27.82
N GLY A 80 -11.79 -0.19 26.58
CA GLY A 80 -11.63 -1.59 26.15
C GLY A 80 -10.19 -2.07 26.27
N VAL A 81 -9.21 -1.25 25.86
CA VAL A 81 -7.78 -1.56 26.05
C VAL A 81 -7.44 -1.73 27.54
N ARG A 82 -7.92 -0.82 28.39
CA ARG A 82 -7.67 -0.89 29.84
C ARG A 82 -8.30 -2.14 30.46
N ASP A 83 -9.57 -2.40 30.18
CA ASP A 83 -10.29 -3.55 30.71
C ASP A 83 -9.60 -4.87 30.28
N GLY A 84 -9.14 -4.94 29.02
CA GLY A 84 -8.38 -6.09 28.51
C GLY A 84 -7.03 -6.29 29.20
N LEU A 85 -6.26 -5.21 29.44
CA LEU A 85 -4.97 -5.27 30.15
C LEU A 85 -5.13 -5.65 31.63
N GLU A 86 -6.21 -5.22 32.26
CA GLU A 86 -6.52 -5.50 33.65
C GLU A 86 -7.23 -6.84 33.86
N GLY A 87 -7.60 -7.54 32.79
CA GLY A 87 -8.31 -8.81 32.87
C GLY A 87 -9.73 -8.69 33.44
N LYS A 88 -10.37 -7.53 33.27
CA LYS A 88 -11.73 -7.28 33.70
C LYS A 88 -12.74 -7.91 32.77
N ASP A 89 -13.93 -8.20 33.32
CA ASP A 89 -15.07 -8.59 32.50
C ASP A 89 -15.44 -7.45 31.54
N PRO A 90 -15.73 -7.76 30.26
CA PRO A 90 -16.07 -6.77 29.27
C PRO A 90 -17.40 -6.06 29.63
N LYS A 91 -17.47 -4.74 29.37
CA LYS A 91 -18.69 -3.94 29.58
C LYS A 91 -19.87 -4.37 28.71
N PHE A 92 -19.58 -4.94 27.56
CA PHE A 92 -20.56 -5.50 26.62
C PHE A 92 -20.32 -7.00 26.49
N SER A 93 -21.36 -7.79 26.22
CA SER A 93 -21.19 -9.21 25.97
C SER A 93 -20.27 -9.45 24.76
N LEU A 94 -19.54 -10.56 24.76
CA LEU A 94 -18.66 -10.91 23.64
C LEU A 94 -19.44 -11.06 22.32
N ASP A 95 -20.68 -11.56 22.38
CA ASP A 95 -21.56 -11.68 21.21
C ASP A 95 -21.90 -10.29 20.63
N LEU A 96 -22.19 -9.30 21.50
CA LEU A 96 -22.44 -7.94 21.05
C LEU A 96 -21.20 -7.29 20.46
N CYS A 97 -20.04 -7.53 21.06
CA CYS A 97 -18.76 -7.06 20.54
C CYS A 97 -18.46 -7.69 19.17
N GLY A 98 -18.69 -9.00 19.01
CA GLY A 98 -18.57 -9.70 17.74
C GLY A 98 -19.45 -9.11 16.64
N ALA A 99 -20.73 -8.96 16.91
CA ALA A 99 -21.69 -8.36 15.96
C ALA A 99 -21.33 -6.91 15.60
N ALA A 100 -20.83 -6.11 16.55
CA ALA A 100 -20.35 -4.75 16.28
C ALA A 100 -19.12 -4.73 15.36
N MET A 101 -18.19 -5.67 15.54
CA MET A 101 -17.01 -5.80 14.69
C MET A 101 -17.36 -6.28 13.27
N GLU A 102 -18.30 -7.21 13.13
CA GLU A 102 -18.81 -7.63 11.82
C GLU A 102 -19.41 -6.44 11.07
N ARG A 103 -20.30 -5.71 11.71
CA ARG A 103 -20.92 -4.52 11.12
C ARG A 103 -19.89 -3.47 10.72
N LEU A 104 -18.91 -3.18 11.58
CA LEU A 104 -17.83 -2.24 11.27
C LEU A 104 -17.04 -2.71 10.04
N SER A 105 -16.75 -4.01 9.94
CA SER A 105 -16.08 -4.61 8.80
C SER A 105 -16.88 -4.42 7.50
N GLU A 106 -18.18 -4.69 7.53
CA GLU A 106 -19.07 -4.50 6.37
C GLU A 106 -19.11 -3.03 5.93
N GLU A 107 -19.25 -2.10 6.88
CA GLU A 107 -19.26 -0.66 6.60
C GLU A 107 -17.94 -0.19 5.98
N ARG A 108 -16.79 -0.68 6.47
CA ARG A 108 -15.46 -0.41 5.91
C ARG A 108 -15.34 -0.92 4.48
N MET A 109 -15.74 -2.17 4.24
CA MET A 109 -15.73 -2.78 2.91
C MET A 109 -16.59 -1.98 1.93
N ALA A 110 -17.81 -1.62 2.33
CA ALA A 110 -18.70 -0.82 1.50
C ALA A 110 -18.14 0.58 1.20
N ALA A 111 -17.52 1.23 2.19
CA ALA A 111 -16.89 2.53 2.01
C ALA A 111 -15.67 2.47 1.06
N MET A 112 -14.88 1.41 1.17
CA MET A 112 -13.75 1.18 0.28
C MET A 112 -14.19 0.93 -1.16
N GLN A 113 -15.21 0.08 -1.37
CA GLN A 113 -15.75 -0.18 -2.70
C GLN A 113 -16.32 1.08 -3.35
N ARG A 114 -17.02 1.94 -2.58
CA ARG A 114 -17.47 3.24 -3.08
C ARG A 114 -16.29 4.11 -3.51
N ARG A 115 -15.25 4.24 -2.69
CA ARG A 115 -14.03 5.00 -3.00
C ARG A 115 -13.34 4.49 -4.27
N ASN A 116 -13.20 3.19 -4.42
CA ASN A 116 -12.61 2.58 -5.60
C ASN A 116 -13.41 2.94 -6.87
N LYS A 117 -14.72 2.86 -6.80
CA LYS A 117 -15.62 3.18 -7.90
C LYS A 117 -15.59 4.67 -8.26
N GLU A 118 -15.63 5.54 -7.26
CA GLU A 118 -15.52 6.99 -7.43
C GLU A 118 -14.17 7.36 -8.05
N TYR A 119 -13.09 6.76 -7.59
CA TYR A 119 -11.75 6.99 -8.14
C TYR A 119 -11.67 6.64 -9.62
N LEU A 120 -12.18 5.49 -10.04
CA LEU A 120 -12.22 5.10 -11.46
C LEU A 120 -13.02 6.10 -12.31
N VAL A 121 -14.17 6.57 -11.81
CA VAL A 121 -15.00 7.55 -12.53
C VAL A 121 -14.30 8.90 -12.65
N GLU A 122 -13.63 9.36 -11.61
CA GLU A 122 -12.94 10.66 -11.64
C GLU A 122 -11.62 10.57 -12.46
N ASN A 123 -10.86 9.49 -12.29
CA ASN A 123 -9.61 9.32 -13.04
C ASN A 123 -9.83 9.23 -14.56
N ALA A 124 -10.94 8.63 -14.99
CA ALA A 124 -11.29 8.56 -16.42
C ALA A 124 -11.47 9.95 -17.07
N LYS A 125 -11.76 10.99 -16.28
CA LYS A 125 -11.93 12.38 -16.75
C LYS A 125 -10.62 13.17 -16.72
N ALA A 126 -9.58 12.62 -16.10
CA ALA A 126 -8.32 13.33 -15.92
C ALA A 126 -7.57 13.49 -17.24
N GLU A 127 -6.87 14.61 -17.40
CA GLU A 127 -6.15 14.93 -18.62
C GLU A 127 -5.09 13.86 -18.95
N GLY A 128 -5.12 13.38 -20.18
CA GLY A 128 -4.18 12.39 -20.70
C GLY A 128 -4.48 10.95 -20.29
N VAL A 129 -5.55 10.70 -19.53
CA VAL A 129 -6.00 9.34 -19.20
C VAL A 129 -6.81 8.75 -20.34
N GLN A 130 -6.51 7.52 -20.69
CA GLN A 130 -7.26 6.70 -21.65
C GLN A 130 -7.88 5.51 -20.91
N THR A 131 -9.05 5.08 -21.38
CA THR A 131 -9.77 3.92 -20.84
C THR A 131 -9.98 2.89 -21.93
N THR A 132 -9.58 1.66 -21.70
CA THR A 132 -9.79 0.55 -22.65
C THR A 132 -11.19 -0.05 -22.49
N PRO A 133 -11.65 -0.88 -23.44
CA PRO A 133 -12.94 -1.58 -23.33
C PRO A 133 -13.07 -2.52 -22.12
N SER A 134 -11.96 -3.04 -21.57
CA SER A 134 -11.92 -3.86 -20.36
C SER A 134 -12.11 -3.05 -19.07
N GLY A 135 -11.95 -1.71 -19.16
CA GLY A 135 -12.00 -0.79 -18.04
C GLY A 135 -10.62 -0.46 -17.44
N LEU A 136 -9.53 -0.98 -18.00
CA LEU A 136 -8.19 -0.53 -17.65
C LEU A 136 -8.05 0.96 -18.01
N GLN A 137 -7.51 1.76 -17.08
CA GLN A 137 -7.19 3.15 -17.36
C GLN A 137 -5.68 3.33 -17.30
N TYR A 138 -5.16 4.13 -18.23
CA TYR A 138 -3.73 4.42 -18.27
C TYR A 138 -3.43 5.84 -18.71
N LYS A 139 -2.30 6.35 -18.24
CA LYS A 139 -1.72 7.61 -18.66
C LYS A 139 -0.25 7.39 -18.98
N VAL A 140 0.16 7.80 -20.18
CA VAL A 140 1.57 7.75 -20.59
C VAL A 140 2.32 8.87 -19.87
N LEU A 141 3.31 8.52 -19.04
CA LEU A 141 4.17 9.46 -18.32
C LEU A 141 5.44 9.74 -19.12
N LYS A 142 5.96 8.71 -19.80
CA LYS A 142 7.14 8.78 -20.68
C LYS A 142 6.92 7.81 -21.83
N SER A 143 7.24 8.25 -23.05
CA SER A 143 7.17 7.40 -24.24
C SER A 143 8.54 6.81 -24.58
N GLY A 144 8.56 5.50 -24.79
CA GLY A 144 9.68 4.75 -25.37
C GLY A 144 9.53 4.56 -26.87
N ASP A 145 10.58 4.04 -27.49
CA ASP A 145 10.67 3.77 -28.93
C ASP A 145 11.11 2.32 -29.22
N GLY A 146 11.25 1.49 -28.19
CA GLY A 146 11.67 0.10 -28.34
C GLY A 146 10.56 -0.85 -28.79
N ALA A 147 10.83 -2.15 -28.73
CA ALA A 147 9.87 -3.19 -29.11
C ALA A 147 8.70 -3.27 -28.11
N THR A 148 7.54 -3.73 -28.60
CA THR A 148 6.38 -4.06 -27.78
C THR A 148 6.40 -5.54 -27.42
N PRO A 149 6.16 -5.93 -26.14
CA PRO A 149 6.06 -7.34 -25.75
C PRO A 149 4.81 -8.02 -26.32
N THR A 150 4.85 -9.34 -26.32
CA THR A 150 3.69 -10.22 -26.52
C THR A 150 3.37 -10.96 -25.22
N ALA A 151 2.19 -11.58 -25.14
CA ALA A 151 1.78 -12.31 -23.93
C ALA A 151 2.74 -13.45 -23.52
N GLU A 152 3.53 -13.99 -24.44
CA GLU A 152 4.49 -15.08 -24.18
C GLU A 152 5.85 -14.59 -23.67
N ASP A 153 6.09 -13.29 -23.74
CA ASP A 153 7.38 -12.71 -23.39
C ASP A 153 7.59 -12.62 -21.86
N THR A 154 8.84 -12.64 -21.47
CA THR A 154 9.30 -12.23 -20.14
C THR A 154 9.86 -10.81 -20.25
N VAL A 155 9.40 -9.94 -19.39
CA VAL A 155 9.77 -8.51 -19.39
C VAL A 155 10.55 -8.12 -18.14
N LYS A 156 11.39 -7.10 -18.29
CA LYS A 156 12.06 -6.40 -17.17
C LYS A 156 11.37 -5.07 -16.93
N VAL A 157 10.93 -4.86 -15.70
CA VAL A 157 10.16 -3.68 -15.33
C VAL A 157 10.64 -3.09 -14.00
N HIS A 158 10.46 -1.78 -13.86
CA HIS A 158 10.31 -1.17 -12.54
C HIS A 158 8.85 -0.80 -12.32
N TYR A 159 8.40 -0.97 -11.08
CA TYR A 159 7.02 -0.63 -10.73
C TYR A 159 6.89 -0.16 -9.29
N ARG A 160 5.79 0.54 -9.03
CA ARG A 160 5.30 0.87 -7.71
C ARG A 160 3.78 0.70 -7.68
N GLY A 161 3.30 -0.18 -6.82
CA GLY A 161 1.88 -0.48 -6.63
C GLY A 161 1.34 0.19 -5.37
N GLN A 162 0.19 0.86 -5.50
CA GLN A 162 -0.47 1.52 -4.38
C GLN A 162 -1.99 1.36 -4.46
N LEU A 163 -2.63 1.43 -3.31
CA LEU A 163 -4.08 1.49 -3.18
C LEU A 163 -4.59 2.91 -3.48
N VAL A 164 -5.90 3.06 -3.66
CA VAL A 164 -6.54 4.36 -3.93
C VAL A 164 -6.32 5.39 -2.81
N ASP A 165 -6.04 4.95 -1.59
CA ASP A 165 -5.72 5.82 -0.46
C ASP A 165 -4.24 6.24 -0.37
N GLY A 166 -3.41 5.76 -1.29
CA GLY A 166 -1.98 6.04 -1.37
C GLY A 166 -1.09 5.05 -0.64
N THR A 167 -1.66 4.04 0.03
CA THR A 167 -0.87 2.98 0.68
C THR A 167 -0.09 2.20 -0.37
N VAL A 168 1.24 2.23 -0.29
CA VAL A 168 2.12 1.41 -1.14
C VAL A 168 2.12 -0.01 -0.59
N PHE A 169 1.80 -0.99 -1.43
CA PHE A 169 1.78 -2.39 -1.04
C PHE A 169 2.92 -3.20 -1.66
N ASP A 170 3.49 -2.72 -2.75
CA ASP A 170 4.62 -3.38 -3.42
C ASP A 170 5.37 -2.42 -4.34
N GLU A 171 6.69 -2.53 -4.40
CA GLU A 171 7.53 -1.73 -5.31
C GLU A 171 8.86 -2.41 -5.60
N SER A 172 9.41 -2.18 -6.78
CA SER A 172 10.74 -2.65 -7.18
C SER A 172 11.82 -1.56 -7.14
N TYR A 173 11.42 -0.29 -6.93
CA TYR A 173 12.39 0.80 -6.86
C TYR A 173 13.29 0.68 -5.62
N GLY A 174 14.57 0.91 -5.81
CA GLY A 174 15.59 0.71 -4.76
C GLY A 174 16.27 -0.66 -4.79
N GLY A 175 15.83 -1.57 -5.68
CA GLY A 175 16.43 -2.87 -5.98
C GLY A 175 16.61 -3.09 -7.47
N ASP A 176 16.90 -4.32 -7.86
CA ASP A 176 17.00 -4.72 -9.26
C ASP A 176 15.61 -4.72 -9.93
N PRO A 177 15.52 -4.45 -11.25
CA PRO A 177 14.28 -4.60 -11.99
C PRO A 177 13.68 -6.00 -11.87
N ALA A 178 12.37 -6.07 -11.71
CA ALA A 178 11.67 -7.35 -11.69
C ALA A 178 11.62 -7.98 -13.08
N SER A 179 11.95 -9.27 -13.16
CA SER A 179 11.78 -10.10 -14.35
C SER A 179 10.47 -10.88 -14.22
N LEU A 180 9.51 -10.63 -15.11
CA LEU A 180 8.14 -11.12 -15.00
C LEU A 180 7.68 -11.76 -16.30
N GLN A 181 7.20 -12.99 -16.21
CA GLN A 181 6.55 -13.67 -17.32
C GLN A 181 5.10 -13.15 -17.45
N LEU A 182 4.67 -12.77 -18.65
CA LEU A 182 3.34 -12.18 -18.86
C LEU A 182 2.23 -13.22 -18.81
N SER A 183 2.48 -14.45 -19.26
CA SER A 183 1.51 -15.54 -19.28
C SER A 183 1.99 -16.76 -18.46
N GLY A 184 1.07 -17.72 -18.22
CA GLY A 184 1.37 -18.96 -17.53
C GLY A 184 1.02 -18.96 -16.05
N PRO A 185 1.38 -20.05 -15.31
CA PRO A 185 0.97 -20.25 -13.91
C PRO A 185 1.52 -19.22 -12.92
N GLN A 186 2.59 -18.54 -13.30
CA GLN A 186 3.23 -17.46 -12.53
C GLN A 186 3.10 -16.11 -13.23
N GLY A 187 2.13 -15.98 -14.14
CA GLY A 187 1.87 -14.76 -14.88
C GLY A 187 1.39 -13.61 -13.99
N VAL A 188 1.51 -12.41 -14.53
CA VAL A 188 1.05 -11.18 -13.86
C VAL A 188 -0.48 -11.02 -13.98
N ILE A 189 -1.05 -10.07 -13.25
CA ILE A 189 -2.49 -9.76 -13.32
C ILE A 189 -2.92 -9.32 -14.73
N PRO A 190 -4.17 -9.63 -15.15
CA PRO A 190 -4.64 -9.33 -16.51
C PRO A 190 -4.44 -7.88 -16.95
N GLY A 191 -4.64 -6.92 -16.03
CA GLY A 191 -4.43 -5.50 -16.34
C GLY A 191 -2.99 -5.14 -16.70
N TRP A 192 -2.00 -5.88 -16.19
CA TRP A 192 -0.60 -5.71 -16.58
C TRP A 192 -0.33 -6.29 -17.96
N VAL A 193 -0.85 -7.48 -18.25
CA VAL A 193 -0.71 -8.10 -19.58
C VAL A 193 -1.24 -7.14 -20.63
N GLU A 194 -2.48 -6.65 -20.44
CA GLU A 194 -3.14 -5.73 -21.36
C GLU A 194 -2.36 -4.41 -21.55
N ALA A 195 -1.78 -3.87 -20.49
CA ALA A 195 -0.97 -2.65 -20.57
C ALA A 195 0.35 -2.91 -21.31
N LEU A 196 1.08 -3.95 -20.92
CA LEU A 196 2.41 -4.26 -21.45
C LEU A 196 2.38 -4.63 -22.93
N GLU A 197 1.31 -5.27 -23.41
CA GLU A 197 1.10 -5.53 -24.86
C GLU A 197 0.86 -4.25 -25.68
N GLN A 198 0.62 -3.11 -25.03
CA GLN A 198 0.47 -1.80 -25.67
C GLN A 198 1.69 -0.90 -25.44
N MET A 199 2.51 -1.20 -24.45
CA MET A 199 3.72 -0.44 -24.11
C MET A 199 4.88 -0.79 -25.04
N LYS A 200 5.80 0.16 -25.20
CA LYS A 200 7.09 -0.05 -25.83
C LYS A 200 8.19 -0.04 -24.78
N VAL A 201 9.28 -0.74 -25.01
CA VAL A 201 10.48 -0.63 -24.19
C VAL A 201 10.91 0.84 -24.10
N GLY A 202 11.10 1.32 -22.87
CA GLY A 202 11.35 2.73 -22.53
C GLY A 202 10.12 3.51 -22.11
N ASP A 203 8.91 2.96 -22.27
CA ASP A 203 7.67 3.55 -21.76
C ASP A 203 7.61 3.52 -20.23
N LYS A 204 6.99 4.57 -19.67
CA LYS A 204 6.55 4.61 -18.28
C LYS A 204 5.10 5.07 -18.25
N TRP A 205 4.24 4.25 -17.68
CA TRP A 205 2.81 4.52 -17.62
C TRP A 205 2.32 4.53 -16.17
N GLN A 206 1.32 5.34 -15.93
CA GLN A 206 0.46 5.18 -14.75
C GLN A 206 -0.74 4.33 -15.16
N LEU A 207 -0.97 3.25 -14.44
CA LEU A 207 -2.11 2.34 -14.65
C LEU A 207 -3.08 2.49 -13.48
N VAL A 208 -4.37 2.51 -13.78
CA VAL A 208 -5.44 2.35 -12.78
C VAL A 208 -6.25 1.13 -13.18
N ILE A 209 -6.12 0.08 -12.40
CA ILE A 209 -6.57 -1.27 -12.73
C ILE A 209 -7.78 -1.61 -11.85
N PRO A 210 -8.99 -1.76 -12.42
CA PRO A 210 -10.15 -2.22 -11.67
C PRO A 210 -9.91 -3.64 -11.14
N SER A 211 -10.53 -3.98 -10.02
CA SER A 211 -10.32 -5.26 -9.34
C SER A 211 -10.56 -6.48 -10.24
N SER A 212 -11.48 -6.39 -11.21
CA SER A 212 -11.76 -7.46 -12.20
C SER A 212 -10.55 -7.80 -13.08
N LEU A 213 -9.63 -6.88 -13.27
CA LEU A 213 -8.38 -7.07 -14.00
C LEU A 213 -7.17 -7.27 -13.08
N ALA A 214 -7.42 -7.43 -11.78
CA ALA A 214 -6.40 -7.63 -10.74
C ALA A 214 -6.76 -8.86 -9.87
N TYR A 215 -6.98 -8.65 -8.57
CA TYR A 215 -7.20 -9.75 -7.63
C TYR A 215 -8.68 -10.03 -7.31
N GLY A 216 -9.62 -9.36 -7.99
CA GLY A 216 -11.06 -9.61 -7.89
C GLY A 216 -11.64 -9.43 -6.49
N GLU A 217 -12.70 -10.21 -6.23
CA GLU A 217 -13.42 -10.19 -4.95
C GLU A 217 -12.65 -10.82 -3.79
N ARG A 218 -11.57 -11.57 -4.07
CA ARG A 218 -10.76 -12.21 -3.02
C ARG A 218 -9.68 -11.29 -2.47
N GLY A 219 -9.17 -10.35 -3.30
CA GLY A 219 -7.99 -9.58 -2.98
C GLY A 219 -6.72 -10.47 -2.92
N PHE A 220 -5.70 -9.96 -2.24
CA PHE A 220 -4.47 -10.71 -1.93
C PHE A 220 -4.23 -10.65 -0.41
N PRO A 221 -4.29 -11.79 0.30
CA PRO A 221 -4.23 -11.82 1.75
C PRO A 221 -3.01 -11.08 2.32
N GLY A 222 -3.25 -10.21 3.27
CA GLY A 222 -2.21 -9.44 3.96
C GLY A 222 -1.75 -8.17 3.26
N ALA A 223 -2.05 -7.97 1.95
CA ALA A 223 -1.59 -6.82 1.19
C ALA A 223 -2.71 -6.06 0.46
N ILE A 224 -3.63 -6.76 -0.20
CA ILE A 224 -4.64 -6.13 -1.05
C ILE A 224 -6.04 -6.59 -0.61
N PRO A 225 -6.88 -5.66 -0.11
CA PRO A 225 -8.25 -5.98 0.27
C PRO A 225 -9.11 -6.46 -0.90
N PRO A 226 -10.23 -7.16 -0.64
CA PRO A 226 -11.18 -7.58 -1.66
C PRO A 226 -11.72 -6.42 -2.50
N SER A 227 -11.96 -6.67 -3.78
CA SER A 227 -12.58 -5.71 -4.73
C SER A 227 -11.86 -4.36 -4.83
N THR A 228 -10.54 -4.36 -4.68
CA THR A 228 -9.71 -3.15 -4.65
C THR A 228 -9.20 -2.76 -6.03
N THR A 229 -9.36 -1.48 -6.38
CA THR A 229 -8.71 -0.86 -7.54
C THR A 229 -7.25 -0.59 -7.21
N LEU A 230 -6.34 -0.95 -8.12
CA LEU A 230 -4.91 -0.78 -7.95
C LEU A 230 -4.41 0.36 -8.84
N ILE A 231 -3.46 1.11 -8.31
CA ILE A 231 -2.74 2.13 -9.06
C ILE A 231 -1.29 1.66 -9.16
N TYR A 232 -0.78 1.62 -10.39
CA TYR A 232 0.63 1.31 -10.63
C TYR A 232 1.30 2.41 -11.42
N GLU A 233 2.51 2.72 -11.03
CA GLU A 233 3.49 3.31 -11.92
C GLU A 233 4.33 2.15 -12.46
N LEU A 234 4.37 1.97 -13.78
CA LEU A 234 5.01 0.84 -14.45
C LEU A 234 5.95 1.36 -15.53
N GLU A 235 7.22 0.96 -15.46
CA GLU A 235 8.25 1.30 -16.44
C GLU A 235 8.76 0.02 -17.10
N LEU A 236 8.61 -0.08 -18.43
CA LEU A 236 9.07 -1.22 -19.22
C LEU A 236 10.51 -0.98 -19.66
N LEU A 237 11.44 -1.73 -19.10
CA LEU A 237 12.88 -1.58 -19.33
C LEU A 237 13.42 -2.46 -20.45
N GLY A 238 12.81 -3.64 -20.68
CA GLY A 238 13.27 -4.57 -21.69
C GLY A 238 12.41 -5.80 -21.82
N ILE A 239 12.66 -6.57 -22.89
CA ILE A 239 12.09 -7.89 -23.15
C ILE A 239 13.24 -8.88 -23.13
N GLU A 240 13.14 -9.98 -22.36
CA GLU A 240 14.20 -10.96 -22.28
C GLU A 240 14.34 -11.72 -23.62
N GLY A 241 15.57 -11.84 -24.07
CA GLY A 241 15.87 -12.56 -25.33
C GLY A 241 15.62 -11.80 -26.62
N LYS A 242 15.25 -10.50 -26.52
CA LYS A 242 15.08 -9.62 -27.68
C LYS A 242 15.98 -8.40 -27.59
#